data_b5c2c3b4ce1e209adcbe14450e32b3b1
#
_entry.id   b5c2c3b4ce1e209adcbe14450e32b3b1
#
_cell.length_a   1.000
_cell.length_b   1.000
_cell.length_c   1.000
_cell.angle_alpha   90.00
_cell.angle_beta   90.00
_cell.angle_gamma   90.00
#
_symmetry.space_group_name_H-M   'P 1'
#
loop_
_entity.id
_entity.type
_entity.pdbx_description
1 polymer ?
#
loop_
_entity_poly.entity_id
_entity_poly.type
_entity_poly.pdbx_seq_one_letter_code
_entity_poly.pdbx_strand_id
1 'polypeptide(L)'
;MFKKKKWIAIVVVIVIVIIGGLKLRSTKTKDANMPIAKVYSVVVSTVEPELKQNILTLPYIAETKNDKDVKLSTKISGRVNYILPSGSKVKRGDIIAKLDNTGISGNTQSLKAQIKAQKKVLENLETTHKRTLELLEVKGASIEQSQKEESQIAGLEAQIESLQQKLKETINTDSYATIISPVDGIVSKTMVNKGDVAMPGHPVASLSAENGFYLMLRVPNNLKISGVIIDTTKYDAVALNSTFNGLEEYKVYVDDKEMTTGNRMNVNVIINDSKSILLPFDAVLNREGKSFVLVVNGDKSTPTEVNIVESGEEGIIVESDSIIGKQVVVAKQDILLKLVSGATITVKK
;
A
#
# COMPACT_ATOMS: atom_id res chain seq x y z
N MET A 1 -68.04 -55.52 -70.80
CA MET A 1 -67.25 -54.20 -70.75
C MET A 1 -66.41 -54.06 -69.51
N PHE A 2 -66.48 -54.95 -68.53
CA PHE A 2 -65.82 -54.83 -67.19
C PHE A 2 -64.40 -55.44 -67.11
N LYS A 3 -63.98 -56.38 -68.02
CA LYS A 3 -62.64 -57.01 -67.96
C LYS A 3 -61.46 -56.09 -68.39
N LYS A 4 -61.70 -55.15 -69.34
CA LYS A 4 -60.61 -54.26 -69.79
C LYS A 4 -60.22 -53.17 -68.80
N LYS A 5 -61.13 -52.70 -67.95
CA LYS A 5 -60.82 -51.73 -66.94
C LYS A 5 -59.89 -52.21 -65.80
N LYS A 6 -60.02 -53.51 -65.42
CA LYS A 6 -59.15 -54.08 -64.39
C LYS A 6 -57.70 -54.27 -64.89
N TRP A 7 -57.55 -54.62 -66.20
CA TRP A 7 -56.19 -54.74 -66.76
C TRP A 7 -55.46 -53.44 -66.87
N ILE A 8 -56.13 -52.33 -67.18
CA ILE A 8 -55.55 -50.98 -67.21
C ILE A 8 -55.12 -50.52 -65.79
N ALA A 9 -55.92 -50.81 -64.76
CA ALA A 9 -55.57 -50.52 -63.38
C ALA A 9 -54.31 -51.27 -62.90
N ILE A 10 -54.14 -52.55 -63.29
CA ILE A 10 -52.95 -53.32 -62.94
C ILE A 10 -51.70 -52.78 -63.65
N VAL A 11 -51.84 -52.43 -64.94
CA VAL A 11 -50.71 -51.84 -65.66
C VAL A 11 -50.30 -50.47 -65.07
N VAL A 12 -51.26 -49.66 -64.64
CA VAL A 12 -50.97 -48.33 -63.96
C VAL A 12 -50.26 -48.56 -62.63
N VAL A 13 -50.68 -49.56 -61.84
CA VAL A 13 -49.99 -49.91 -60.56
C VAL A 13 -48.56 -50.39 -60.84
N ILE A 14 -48.35 -51.24 -61.85
CA ILE A 14 -47.02 -51.73 -62.21
C ILE A 14 -46.10 -50.56 -62.65
N VAL A 15 -46.64 -49.61 -63.45
CA VAL A 15 -45.87 -48.41 -63.85
C VAL A 15 -45.51 -47.53 -62.68
N ILE A 16 -46.45 -47.35 -61.74
CA ILE A 16 -46.15 -46.54 -60.50
C ILE A 16 -45.07 -47.23 -59.65
N VAL A 17 -45.10 -48.60 -59.53
CA VAL A 17 -44.06 -49.31 -58.76
C VAL A 17 -42.73 -49.28 -59.45
N ILE A 18 -42.66 -49.33 -60.79
CA ILE A 18 -41.42 -49.18 -61.55
C ILE A 18 -40.86 -47.78 -61.45
N ILE A 19 -41.68 -46.72 -61.57
CA ILE A 19 -41.27 -45.35 -61.40
C ILE A 19 -40.82 -45.09 -59.98
N GLY A 20 -41.52 -45.63 -58.96
CA GLY A 20 -41.14 -45.55 -57.56
C GLY A 20 -39.80 -46.22 -57.29
N GLY A 21 -39.60 -47.48 -57.84
CA GLY A 21 -38.36 -48.23 -57.72
C GLY A 21 -37.15 -47.53 -58.41
N LEU A 22 -37.36 -46.91 -59.59
CA LEU A 22 -36.35 -46.14 -60.29
C LEU A 22 -35.98 -44.83 -59.53
N LYS A 23 -36.95 -44.18 -58.91
CA LYS A 23 -36.75 -42.99 -58.08
C LYS A 23 -35.99 -43.33 -56.79
N LEU A 24 -36.34 -44.43 -56.13
CA LEU A 24 -35.62 -44.92 -54.93
C LEU A 24 -34.18 -45.35 -55.30
N ARG A 25 -33.94 -45.90 -56.46
CA ARG A 25 -32.59 -46.28 -56.90
C ARG A 25 -31.75 -45.05 -57.25
N SER A 26 -32.35 -44.00 -57.84
CA SER A 26 -31.67 -42.75 -58.18
C SER A 26 -31.35 -41.90 -56.95
N THR A 27 -32.17 -41.96 -55.88
CA THR A 27 -31.86 -41.29 -54.59
C THR A 27 -30.74 -42.04 -53.86
N LYS A 28 -30.75 -43.37 -53.79
CA LYS A 28 -29.65 -44.15 -53.20
C LYS A 28 -28.31 -43.95 -53.90
N THR A 29 -28.29 -43.79 -55.21
CA THR A 29 -27.04 -43.50 -55.95
C THR A 29 -26.60 -42.07 -55.81
N LYS A 30 -27.53 -41.13 -55.61
CA LYS A 30 -27.18 -39.72 -55.29
C LYS A 30 -26.60 -39.58 -53.89
N ASP A 31 -27.17 -40.29 -52.91
CA ASP A 31 -26.65 -40.29 -51.53
C ASP A 31 -25.29 -40.98 -51.42
N ALA A 32 -25.06 -42.07 -52.23
CA ALA A 32 -23.75 -42.74 -52.28
C ALA A 32 -22.64 -41.92 -52.97
N ASN A 33 -23.01 -40.96 -53.81
CA ASN A 33 -22.08 -40.09 -54.53
C ASN A 33 -22.04 -38.65 -53.94
N MET A 34 -22.63 -38.41 -52.77
CA MET A 34 -22.41 -37.17 -52.07
C MET A 34 -20.91 -37.00 -51.77
N PRO A 35 -20.27 -35.90 -52.21
CA PRO A 35 -18.89 -35.67 -51.84
C PRO A 35 -18.78 -35.65 -50.31
N ILE A 36 -17.96 -36.52 -49.78
CA ILE A 36 -17.62 -36.50 -48.33
C ILE A 36 -17.28 -35.07 -48.00
N ALA A 37 -18.00 -34.46 -47.04
CA ALA A 37 -17.73 -33.11 -46.62
C ALA A 37 -16.25 -32.98 -46.30
N LYS A 38 -15.54 -32.10 -47.00
CA LYS A 38 -14.12 -31.84 -46.69
C LYS A 38 -14.04 -31.42 -45.22
N VAL A 39 -13.56 -32.30 -44.36
CA VAL A 39 -13.25 -31.96 -42.99
C VAL A 39 -12.05 -31.04 -43.03
N TYR A 40 -12.28 -29.76 -42.88
CA TYR A 40 -11.19 -28.80 -42.75
C TYR A 40 -10.62 -28.93 -41.36
N SER A 41 -9.32 -29.25 -41.27
CA SER A 41 -8.61 -29.23 -40.00
C SER A 41 -8.50 -27.82 -39.47
N VAL A 42 -8.69 -27.65 -38.16
CA VAL A 42 -8.56 -26.37 -37.49
C VAL A 42 -7.07 -26.10 -37.21
N VAL A 43 -6.57 -24.97 -37.67
CA VAL A 43 -5.19 -24.56 -37.39
C VAL A 43 -5.13 -23.97 -35.98
N VAL A 44 -4.26 -24.51 -35.13
CA VAL A 44 -4.12 -24.09 -33.73
C VAL A 44 -2.65 -23.86 -33.38
N SER A 45 -2.41 -23.01 -32.39
CA SER A 45 -1.12 -22.89 -31.72
C SER A 45 -1.07 -23.88 -30.55
N THR A 46 0.14 -24.25 -30.15
CA THR A 46 0.34 -25.12 -28.98
C THR A 46 1.38 -24.54 -28.04
N VAL A 47 1.27 -24.89 -26.77
CA VAL A 47 2.28 -24.65 -25.75
C VAL A 47 2.66 -25.97 -25.11
N GLU A 48 3.90 -26.11 -24.71
CA GLU A 48 4.40 -27.26 -23.96
C GLU A 48 4.53 -26.85 -22.49
N PRO A 49 3.65 -27.35 -21.61
CA PRO A 49 3.67 -27.00 -20.19
C PRO A 49 4.91 -27.53 -19.51
N GLU A 50 5.62 -26.65 -18.82
CA GLU A 50 6.82 -26.97 -18.03
C GLU A 50 6.62 -26.53 -16.58
N LEU A 51 7.17 -27.30 -15.66
CA LEU A 51 7.24 -26.94 -14.25
C LEU A 51 8.43 -26.01 -14.04
N LYS A 52 8.19 -24.70 -13.94
CA LYS A 52 9.22 -23.68 -13.73
C LYS A 52 8.79 -22.66 -12.68
N GLN A 53 9.76 -21.86 -12.19
CA GLN A 53 9.43 -20.72 -11.32
C GLN A 53 8.57 -19.72 -12.09
N ASN A 54 7.35 -19.50 -11.64
CA ASN A 54 6.43 -18.53 -12.21
C ASN A 54 6.00 -17.54 -11.15
N ILE A 55 6.01 -16.26 -11.52
CA ILE A 55 5.43 -15.18 -10.73
C ILE A 55 4.08 -14.87 -11.36
N LEU A 56 3.04 -14.84 -10.52
CA LEU A 56 1.70 -14.46 -10.93
C LEU A 56 1.29 -13.20 -10.18
N THR A 57 0.78 -12.21 -10.91
CA THR A 57 0.48 -10.90 -10.34
C THR A 57 -0.95 -10.47 -10.59
N LEU A 58 -1.41 -9.53 -9.76
CA LEU A 58 -2.67 -8.80 -9.96
C LEU A 58 -2.43 -7.30 -9.80
N PRO A 59 -3.07 -6.46 -10.63
CA PRO A 59 -2.95 -5.01 -10.53
C PRO A 59 -3.73 -4.48 -9.32
N TYR A 60 -3.07 -3.68 -8.49
CA TYR A 60 -3.66 -3.00 -7.34
C TYR A 60 -3.23 -1.56 -7.26
N ILE A 61 -3.95 -0.79 -6.45
CA ILE A 61 -3.60 0.60 -6.15
C ILE A 61 -3.08 0.66 -4.72
N ALA A 62 -1.85 1.17 -4.57
CA ALA A 62 -1.24 1.44 -3.28
C ALA A 62 -1.31 2.93 -2.94
N GLU A 63 -1.47 3.25 -1.65
CA GLU A 63 -1.42 4.61 -1.12
C GLU A 63 -0.05 4.86 -0.47
N THR A 64 0.65 5.91 -0.92
CA THR A 64 1.91 6.32 -0.32
C THR A 64 1.68 6.92 1.07
N LYS A 65 2.36 6.39 2.08
CA LYS A 65 2.39 6.87 3.46
C LYS A 65 3.82 7.03 3.94
N ASN A 66 3.98 7.71 5.06
CA ASN A 66 5.30 7.89 5.67
C ASN A 66 5.21 7.61 7.18
N ASP A 67 6.09 6.75 7.69
CA ASP A 67 6.17 6.40 9.12
C ASP A 67 6.73 7.53 9.98
N LYS A 68 7.46 8.44 9.36
CA LYS A 68 8.15 9.54 10.03
C LYS A 68 7.45 10.87 9.87
N ASP A 69 6.22 10.88 9.36
CA ASP A 69 5.40 12.09 9.32
C ASP A 69 5.12 12.58 10.74
N VAL A 70 5.35 13.87 10.97
CA VAL A 70 5.25 14.48 12.29
C VAL A 70 4.20 15.58 12.28
N LYS A 71 3.28 15.52 13.25
CA LYS A 71 2.36 16.61 13.55
C LYS A 71 2.99 17.47 14.66
N LEU A 72 3.25 18.72 14.35
CA LEU A 72 3.81 19.69 15.29
C LEU A 72 2.69 20.43 16.00
N SER A 73 2.74 20.44 17.32
CA SER A 73 1.81 21.18 18.17
C SER A 73 2.59 22.09 19.13
N THR A 74 1.93 23.12 19.65
CA THR A 74 2.48 23.97 20.72
C THR A 74 2.12 23.43 22.10
N LYS A 75 2.95 23.76 23.10
CA LYS A 75 2.66 23.52 24.53
C LYS A 75 2.09 24.75 25.24
N ILE A 76 2.12 25.92 24.59
CA ILE A 76 1.60 27.18 25.14
C ILE A 76 0.56 27.75 24.18
N SER A 77 -0.33 28.59 24.71
CA SER A 77 -1.22 29.41 23.90
C SER A 77 -0.51 30.70 23.50
N GLY A 78 -0.67 31.09 22.22
CA GLY A 78 -0.09 32.39 21.74
C GLY A 78 -0.50 32.69 20.31
N ARG A 79 -0.41 33.98 19.95
CA ARG A 79 -0.64 34.41 18.57
C ARG A 79 0.53 33.97 17.70
N VAL A 80 0.25 33.48 16.52
CA VAL A 80 1.26 33.05 15.52
C VAL A 80 1.85 34.30 14.87
N ASN A 81 3.11 34.63 15.18
CA ASN A 81 3.85 35.75 14.58
C ASN A 81 4.54 35.35 13.27
N TYR A 82 4.92 34.09 13.16
CA TYR A 82 5.58 33.51 11.98
C TYR A 82 5.20 32.06 11.82
N ILE A 83 5.02 31.64 10.57
CA ILE A 83 4.84 30.24 10.17
C ILE A 83 5.37 30.02 8.76
N LEU A 84 6.10 28.93 8.54
CA LEU A 84 6.55 28.50 7.21
C LEU A 84 5.35 28.00 6.40
N PRO A 85 5.23 28.40 5.11
CA PRO A 85 4.16 27.93 4.25
C PRO A 85 4.32 26.44 3.91
N SER A 86 3.19 25.79 3.58
CA SER A 86 3.19 24.43 3.02
C SER A 86 4.04 24.38 1.76
N GLY A 87 4.76 23.26 1.55
CA GLY A 87 5.72 23.05 0.46
C GLY A 87 7.15 23.50 0.77
N SER A 88 7.40 24.18 1.92
CA SER A 88 8.75 24.58 2.32
C SER A 88 9.60 23.38 2.70
N LYS A 89 10.81 23.28 2.15
CA LYS A 89 11.82 22.31 2.60
C LYS A 89 12.45 22.77 3.90
N VAL A 90 12.65 21.85 4.83
CA VAL A 90 13.17 22.12 6.17
C VAL A 90 14.17 21.05 6.58
N LYS A 91 15.16 21.48 7.37
CA LYS A 91 16.11 20.60 8.05
C LYS A 91 15.73 20.48 9.53
N ARG A 92 16.21 19.42 10.15
CA ARG A 92 16.09 19.25 11.60
C ARG A 92 16.68 20.47 12.32
N GLY A 93 15.89 21.08 13.20
CA GLY A 93 16.23 22.31 13.94
C GLY A 93 15.74 23.61 13.30
N ASP A 94 15.27 23.58 12.04
CA ASP A 94 14.71 24.75 11.40
C ASP A 94 13.41 25.20 12.08
N ILE A 95 13.21 26.53 12.11
CA ILE A 95 12.03 27.12 12.75
C ILE A 95 10.83 27.01 11.81
N ILE A 96 9.81 26.29 12.28
CA ILE A 96 8.54 26.12 11.56
C ILE A 96 7.55 27.21 11.90
N ALA A 97 7.42 27.55 13.19
CA ALA A 97 6.54 28.62 13.64
C ALA A 97 7.10 29.33 14.87
N LYS A 98 6.73 30.61 15.03
CA LYS A 98 7.00 31.41 16.23
C LYS A 98 5.68 31.98 16.75
N LEU A 99 5.46 31.79 18.05
CA LEU A 99 4.36 32.40 18.77
C LEU A 99 4.82 33.70 19.45
N ASP A 100 3.86 34.57 19.74
CA ASP A 100 4.11 35.72 20.56
C ASP A 100 4.46 35.30 21.99
N ASN A 101 5.65 35.65 22.43
CA ASN A 101 6.21 35.38 23.74
C ASN A 101 6.49 36.64 24.55
N THR A 102 5.96 37.80 24.12
CA THR A 102 6.29 39.12 24.74
C THR A 102 6.04 39.11 26.25
N GLY A 103 4.93 38.53 26.70
CA GLY A 103 4.63 38.44 28.13
C GLY A 103 5.61 37.53 28.89
N ILE A 104 6.01 36.38 28.30
CA ILE A 104 6.97 35.45 28.92
C ILE A 104 8.36 36.07 28.97
N SER A 105 8.78 36.75 27.91
CA SER A 105 10.05 37.47 27.83
C SER A 105 10.12 38.58 28.85
N GLY A 106 9.05 39.39 29.01
CA GLY A 106 8.94 40.39 30.04
C GLY A 106 9.07 39.85 31.46
N ASN A 107 8.39 38.73 31.76
CA ASN A 107 8.52 38.04 33.04
C ASN A 107 9.95 37.51 33.28
N THR A 108 10.60 36.98 32.24
CA THR A 108 12.00 36.53 32.30
C THR A 108 12.94 37.69 32.68
N GLN A 109 12.76 38.88 32.09
CA GLN A 109 13.56 40.08 32.42
C GLN A 109 13.30 40.56 33.86
N SER A 110 12.04 40.54 34.28
CA SER A 110 11.67 40.91 35.65
C SER A 110 12.34 40.00 36.68
N LEU A 111 12.27 38.67 36.50
CA LEU A 111 12.91 37.67 37.37
C LEU A 111 14.43 37.87 37.42
N LYS A 112 15.09 38.11 36.27
CA LYS A 112 16.52 38.40 36.21
C LYS A 112 16.87 39.65 37.04
N ALA A 113 16.06 40.71 36.93
CA ALA A 113 16.26 41.95 37.71
C ALA A 113 16.10 41.73 39.23
N GLN A 114 15.07 40.96 39.63
CA GLN A 114 14.83 40.58 41.03
C GLN A 114 16.02 39.77 41.61
N ILE A 115 16.49 38.75 40.89
CA ILE A 115 17.65 37.95 41.27
C ILE A 115 18.88 38.85 41.45
N LYS A 116 19.13 39.74 40.52
CA LYS A 116 20.27 40.69 40.59
C LYS A 116 20.17 41.58 41.83
N ALA A 117 18.98 42.10 42.14
CA ALA A 117 18.76 42.95 43.31
C ALA A 117 19.00 42.15 44.60
N GLN A 118 18.43 40.93 44.70
CA GLN A 118 18.62 40.07 45.90
C GLN A 118 20.07 39.63 46.08
N LYS A 119 20.80 39.36 45.02
CA LYS A 119 22.23 39.05 45.07
C LYS A 119 23.03 40.21 45.61
N LYS A 120 22.66 41.46 45.24
CA LYS A 120 23.34 42.64 45.77
C LYS A 120 23.09 42.86 47.29
N VAL A 121 21.87 42.55 47.75
CA VAL A 121 21.53 42.58 49.17
C VAL A 121 22.33 41.52 49.93
N LEU A 122 22.41 40.26 49.39
CA LEU A 122 23.20 39.20 49.94
C LEU A 122 24.68 39.57 50.08
N GLU A 123 25.33 40.06 49.02
CA GLU A 123 26.72 40.54 48.99
C GLU A 123 27.00 41.59 50.07
N ASN A 124 26.07 42.54 50.26
CA ASN A 124 26.20 43.55 51.31
C ASN A 124 26.09 42.93 52.72
N LEU A 125 25.17 41.99 52.93
CA LEU A 125 24.96 41.30 54.20
C LEU A 125 26.15 40.39 54.52
N GLU A 126 26.67 39.62 53.56
CA GLU A 126 27.88 38.81 53.71
C GLU A 126 29.09 39.68 54.11
N THR A 127 29.25 40.85 53.46
CA THR A 127 30.30 41.83 53.80
C THR A 127 30.12 42.37 55.22
N THR A 128 28.89 42.62 55.66
CA THR A 128 28.59 43.06 57.02
C THR A 128 28.89 41.95 58.02
N HIS A 129 28.42 40.73 57.74
CA HIS A 129 28.65 39.54 58.57
C HIS A 129 30.16 39.29 58.76
N LYS A 130 30.96 39.36 57.70
CA LYS A 130 32.41 39.22 57.77
C LYS A 130 33.02 40.23 58.75
N ARG A 131 32.61 41.51 58.71
CA ARG A 131 33.03 42.53 59.67
C ARG A 131 32.57 42.20 61.12
N THR A 132 31.39 41.69 61.30
CA THR A 132 30.87 41.27 62.60
C THR A 132 31.70 40.16 63.17
N LEU A 133 32.13 39.16 62.34
CA LEU A 133 33.03 38.08 62.78
C LEU A 133 34.40 38.61 63.20
N GLU A 134 35.00 39.53 62.46
CA GLU A 134 36.27 40.22 62.83
C GLU A 134 36.15 40.96 64.17
N LEU A 135 35.03 41.63 64.43
CA LEU A 135 34.77 42.32 65.71
C LEU A 135 34.50 41.32 66.85
N LEU A 136 33.91 40.18 66.55
CA LEU A 136 33.65 39.15 67.56
C LEU A 136 34.95 38.59 68.17
N GLU A 137 36.02 38.44 67.36
CA GLU A 137 37.34 38.00 67.83
C GLU A 137 37.93 38.95 68.88
N VAL A 138 37.65 40.25 68.78
CA VAL A 138 38.12 41.26 69.76
C VAL A 138 37.04 41.64 70.80
N LYS A 139 35.97 40.82 70.93
CA LYS A 139 34.83 41.05 71.81
C LYS A 139 34.06 42.37 71.51
N GLY A 140 34.14 42.89 70.32
CA GLY A 140 33.45 44.13 69.88
C GLY A 140 32.04 43.86 69.27
N ALA A 141 31.63 42.62 69.14
CA ALA A 141 30.29 42.21 68.67
C ALA A 141 29.75 41.07 69.54
N SER A 142 28.43 40.77 69.43
CA SER A 142 27.81 39.65 70.12
C SER A 142 27.65 38.42 69.23
N ILE A 143 27.70 37.21 69.83
CA ILE A 143 27.45 35.95 69.10
C ILE A 143 26.03 35.93 68.56
N GLU A 144 25.05 36.47 69.28
CA GLU A 144 23.65 36.55 68.85
C GLU A 144 23.49 37.38 67.59
N GLN A 145 24.24 38.48 67.46
CA GLN A 145 24.25 39.30 66.22
C GLN A 145 24.79 38.51 65.02
N SER A 146 25.91 37.79 65.21
CA SER A 146 26.49 36.95 64.18
C SER A 146 25.52 35.85 63.71
N GLN A 147 24.88 35.14 64.64
CA GLN A 147 23.90 34.10 64.34
C GLN A 147 22.65 34.66 63.61
N LYS A 148 22.22 35.83 63.99
CA LYS A 148 21.09 36.51 63.31
C LYS A 148 21.45 36.84 61.85
N GLU A 149 22.65 37.42 61.59
CA GLU A 149 23.13 37.73 60.26
C GLU A 149 23.30 36.47 59.41
N GLU A 150 23.84 35.39 59.95
CA GLU A 150 23.96 34.08 59.30
C GLU A 150 22.59 33.51 58.90
N SER A 151 21.59 33.58 59.80
CA SER A 151 20.22 33.16 59.51
C SER A 151 19.58 34.00 58.41
N GLN A 152 19.89 35.31 58.35
CA GLN A 152 19.41 36.19 57.26
C GLN A 152 20.09 35.88 55.93
N ILE A 153 21.39 35.58 55.92
CA ILE A 153 22.13 35.14 54.71
C ILE A 153 21.47 33.87 54.15
N ALA A 154 21.29 32.84 55.01
CA ALA A 154 20.67 31.58 54.62
C ALA A 154 19.23 31.81 54.04
N GLY A 155 18.47 32.69 54.65
CA GLY A 155 17.13 33.08 54.13
C GLY A 155 17.17 33.75 52.75
N LEU A 156 18.15 34.65 52.52
CA LEU A 156 18.35 35.32 51.25
C LEU A 156 18.84 34.35 50.14
N GLU A 157 19.75 33.44 50.49
CA GLU A 157 20.22 32.38 49.60
C GLU A 157 19.07 31.51 49.14
N ALA A 158 18.23 31.01 50.07
CA ALA A 158 17.05 30.22 49.74
C ALA A 158 16.04 30.99 48.83
N GLN A 159 15.88 32.33 49.09
CA GLN A 159 15.01 33.13 48.26
C GLN A 159 15.58 33.31 46.85
N ILE A 160 16.90 33.53 46.71
CA ILE A 160 17.57 33.64 45.41
C ILE A 160 17.44 32.36 44.62
N GLU A 161 17.65 31.20 45.30
CA GLU A 161 17.51 29.89 44.67
C GLU A 161 16.08 29.67 44.14
N SER A 162 15.08 29.99 44.95
CA SER A 162 13.66 29.92 44.53
C SER A 162 13.39 30.78 43.29
N LEU A 163 13.91 32.01 43.24
CA LEU A 163 13.78 32.88 42.08
C LEU A 163 14.52 32.32 40.86
N GLN A 164 15.67 31.66 41.05
CA GLN A 164 16.44 31.04 39.95
C GLN A 164 15.67 29.84 39.38
N GLN A 165 15.05 29.00 40.20
CA GLN A 165 14.22 27.91 39.73
C GLN A 165 13.01 28.43 38.92
N LYS A 166 12.34 29.47 39.42
CA LYS A 166 11.24 30.11 38.68
C LYS A 166 11.69 30.72 37.36
N LEU A 167 12.89 31.30 37.30
CA LEU A 167 13.50 31.81 36.08
C LEU A 167 13.75 30.68 35.08
N LYS A 168 14.31 29.55 35.53
CA LYS A 168 14.56 28.36 34.71
C LYS A 168 13.25 27.79 34.12
N GLU A 169 12.20 27.70 34.91
CA GLU A 169 10.87 27.29 34.44
C GLU A 169 10.30 28.23 33.39
N THR A 170 10.44 29.57 33.62
CA THR A 170 9.97 30.58 32.68
C THR A 170 10.72 30.51 31.35
N ILE A 171 12.05 30.32 31.36
CA ILE A 171 12.89 30.16 30.18
C ILE A 171 12.49 28.89 29.41
N ASN A 172 12.23 27.78 30.12
CA ASN A 172 11.75 26.55 29.50
C ASN A 172 10.39 26.77 28.81
N THR A 173 9.48 27.49 29.45
CA THR A 173 8.19 27.87 28.87
C THR A 173 8.36 28.78 27.65
N ASP A 174 9.31 29.74 27.67
CA ASP A 174 9.63 30.60 26.56
C ASP A 174 10.09 29.80 25.32
N SER A 175 10.86 28.75 25.54
CA SER A 175 11.32 27.85 24.45
C SER A 175 10.18 27.24 23.65
N TYR A 176 9.03 27.01 24.26
CA TYR A 176 7.83 26.44 23.59
C TYR A 176 7.15 27.46 22.65
N ALA A 177 7.50 28.71 22.68
CA ALA A 177 7.03 29.70 21.72
C ALA A 177 7.66 29.55 20.33
N THR A 178 8.77 28.79 20.24
CA THR A 178 9.43 28.49 18.97
C THR A 178 9.25 27.00 18.63
N ILE A 179 8.53 26.72 17.56
CA ILE A 179 8.30 25.36 17.08
C ILE A 179 9.36 25.08 16.02
N ILE A 180 10.16 24.05 16.26
CA ILE A 180 11.25 23.61 15.36
C ILE A 180 10.94 22.26 14.73
N SER A 181 11.54 21.99 13.57
CA SER A 181 11.46 20.69 12.90
C SER A 181 12.30 19.64 13.65
N PRO A 182 11.74 18.49 14.02
CA PRO A 182 12.50 17.37 14.57
C PRO A 182 13.16 16.50 13.50
N VAL A 183 12.83 16.68 12.21
CA VAL A 183 13.28 15.86 11.06
C VAL A 183 13.61 16.73 9.87
N ASP A 184 14.37 16.16 8.93
CA ASP A 184 14.53 16.74 7.59
C ASP A 184 13.30 16.36 6.75
N GLY A 185 12.78 17.29 5.94
CA GLY A 185 11.57 17.01 5.16
C GLY A 185 10.93 18.26 4.55
N ILE A 186 9.62 18.18 4.37
CA ILE A 186 8.79 19.24 3.78
C ILE A 186 7.61 19.54 4.70
N VAL A 187 7.24 20.80 4.83
CA VAL A 187 5.98 21.21 5.48
C VAL A 187 4.83 20.75 4.60
N SER A 188 4.18 19.65 4.96
CA SER A 188 3.11 19.08 4.15
C SER A 188 1.81 19.88 4.25
N LYS A 189 1.51 20.39 5.45
CA LYS A 189 0.31 21.21 5.71
C LYS A 189 0.50 22.12 6.91
N THR A 190 0.00 23.36 6.82
CA THR A 190 -0.18 24.27 7.95
C THR A 190 -1.65 24.27 8.38
N MET A 191 -1.92 24.21 9.68
CA MET A 191 -3.27 24.20 10.27
C MET A 191 -3.66 25.56 10.84
N VAL A 192 -2.70 26.45 10.97
CA VAL A 192 -2.90 27.84 11.44
C VAL A 192 -2.18 28.80 10.49
N ASN A 193 -2.61 30.07 10.50
CA ASN A 193 -2.00 31.13 9.73
C ASN A 193 -1.33 32.16 10.66
N LYS A 194 -0.48 33.02 10.09
CA LYS A 194 0.03 34.18 10.82
C LYS A 194 -1.13 35.07 11.29
N GLY A 195 -1.15 35.38 12.57
CA GLY A 195 -2.22 36.13 13.23
C GLY A 195 -3.23 35.29 13.98
N ASP A 196 -3.35 34.01 13.68
CA ASP A 196 -4.20 33.07 14.41
C ASP A 196 -3.69 32.82 15.83
N VAL A 197 -4.53 32.30 16.70
CA VAL A 197 -4.15 31.87 18.05
C VAL A 197 -3.93 30.37 18.04
N ALA A 198 -2.70 29.92 18.28
CA ALA A 198 -2.38 28.53 18.51
C ALA A 198 -2.71 28.14 19.95
N MET A 199 -3.23 26.91 20.13
CA MET A 199 -3.61 26.39 21.44
C MET A 199 -2.84 25.11 21.77
N PRO A 200 -2.52 24.83 23.04
CA PRO A 200 -1.84 23.62 23.46
C PRO A 200 -2.57 22.36 22.98
N GLY A 201 -1.79 21.38 22.47
CA GLY A 201 -2.32 20.11 21.99
C GLY A 201 -2.95 20.14 20.59
N HIS A 202 -3.20 21.30 20.01
CA HIS A 202 -3.68 21.40 18.63
C HIS A 202 -2.50 21.47 17.65
N PRO A 203 -2.56 20.70 16.54
CA PRO A 203 -1.53 20.73 15.52
C PRO A 203 -1.43 22.12 14.85
N VAL A 204 -0.21 22.62 14.74
CA VAL A 204 0.14 23.90 14.07
C VAL A 204 0.56 23.63 12.62
N ALA A 205 1.34 22.56 12.41
CA ALA A 205 1.80 22.13 11.09
C ALA A 205 2.02 20.61 11.08
N SER A 206 2.03 20.02 9.88
CA SER A 206 2.48 18.66 9.62
C SER A 206 3.73 18.71 8.76
N LEU A 207 4.68 17.84 9.06
CA LEU A 207 5.88 17.62 8.28
C LEU A 207 5.84 16.24 7.65
N SER A 208 6.20 16.14 6.37
CA SER A 208 6.50 14.88 5.71
C SER A 208 8.02 14.74 5.67
N ALA A 209 8.53 13.68 6.28
CA ALA A 209 9.96 13.43 6.34
C ALA A 209 10.48 12.92 4.98
N GLU A 210 11.75 13.23 4.65
CA GLU A 210 12.38 12.77 3.40
C GLU A 210 12.58 11.24 3.33
N ASN A 211 12.50 10.54 4.46
CA ASN A 211 12.71 9.10 4.56
C ASN A 211 11.57 8.43 5.29
N GLY A 212 11.39 7.13 5.05
CA GLY A 212 10.37 6.33 5.73
C GLY A 212 9.07 6.22 4.95
N PHE A 213 9.14 6.44 3.62
CA PHE A 213 8.01 6.17 2.74
C PHE A 213 7.74 4.68 2.64
N TYR A 214 6.49 4.35 2.57
CA TYR A 214 5.99 3.02 2.29
C TYR A 214 4.68 3.09 1.53
N LEU A 215 4.39 2.02 0.84
CA LEU A 215 3.11 1.81 0.19
C LEU A 215 2.19 1.02 1.11
N MET A 216 1.01 1.56 1.34
CA MET A 216 -0.09 0.88 2.02
C MET A 216 -0.95 0.20 0.98
N LEU A 217 -1.01 -1.12 1.02
CA LEU A 217 -1.88 -1.95 0.19
C LEU A 217 -3.05 -2.45 1.03
N ARG A 218 -4.22 -2.53 0.40
CA ARG A 218 -5.42 -3.11 0.96
C ARG A 218 -5.96 -4.14 0.00
N VAL A 219 -5.95 -5.39 0.40
CA VAL A 219 -6.37 -6.52 -0.42
C VAL A 219 -7.45 -7.33 0.28
N PRO A 220 -8.32 -8.05 -0.45
CA PRO A 220 -9.28 -8.96 0.15
C PRO A 220 -8.59 -10.02 1.02
N ASN A 221 -9.22 -10.41 2.12
CA ASN A 221 -8.67 -11.36 3.10
C ASN A 221 -8.44 -12.79 2.56
N ASN A 222 -9.06 -13.12 1.44
CA ASN A 222 -8.83 -14.39 0.74
C ASN A 222 -7.61 -14.37 -0.20
N LEU A 223 -6.98 -13.21 -0.38
CA LEU A 223 -5.82 -13.03 -1.24
C LEU A 223 -4.55 -12.90 -0.40
N LYS A 224 -3.70 -13.92 -0.44
CA LYS A 224 -2.38 -13.86 0.21
C LYS A 224 -1.35 -13.30 -0.75
N ILE A 225 -0.68 -12.24 -0.34
CA ILE A 225 0.37 -11.62 -1.15
C ILE A 225 1.73 -11.85 -0.49
N SER A 226 2.75 -12.10 -1.30
CA SER A 226 4.14 -12.27 -0.84
C SER A 226 5.00 -11.02 -1.08
N GLY A 227 4.59 -10.16 -2.00
CA GLY A 227 5.33 -8.96 -2.38
C GLY A 227 4.58 -8.15 -3.42
N VAL A 228 5.25 -7.15 -3.94
CA VAL A 228 4.77 -6.32 -5.06
C VAL A 228 5.89 -6.11 -6.07
N ILE A 229 5.49 -5.93 -7.32
CA ILE A 229 6.37 -5.47 -8.39
C ILE A 229 5.96 -4.03 -8.73
N ILE A 230 6.93 -3.14 -8.69
CA ILE A 230 6.79 -1.75 -9.10
C ILE A 230 7.77 -1.56 -10.27
N ASP A 231 7.24 -1.21 -11.43
CA ASP A 231 7.96 -1.22 -12.71
C ASP A 231 8.60 -2.60 -12.97
N THR A 232 9.85 -2.80 -12.59
CA THR A 232 10.59 -4.07 -12.76
C THR A 232 11.19 -4.57 -11.44
N THR A 233 11.02 -3.83 -10.34
CA THR A 233 11.65 -4.15 -9.07
C THR A 233 10.65 -4.82 -8.14
N LYS A 234 11.09 -5.94 -7.55
CA LYS A 234 10.32 -6.69 -6.55
C LYS A 234 10.62 -6.14 -5.15
N TYR A 235 9.56 -5.91 -4.38
CA TYR A 235 9.60 -5.50 -2.98
C TYR A 235 8.79 -6.48 -2.13
N ASP A 236 9.25 -6.72 -0.91
CA ASP A 236 8.54 -7.58 0.04
C ASP A 236 7.34 -6.85 0.66
N ALA A 237 6.23 -7.54 0.81
CA ALA A 237 5.04 -7.06 1.49
C ALA A 237 4.96 -7.61 2.91
N VAL A 238 4.82 -6.72 3.89
CA VAL A 238 4.69 -7.07 5.30
C VAL A 238 3.23 -6.94 5.72
N ALA A 239 2.62 -8.05 6.14
CA ALA A 239 1.26 -8.04 6.67
C ALA A 239 1.21 -7.27 8.00
N LEU A 240 0.27 -6.33 8.13
CA LEU A 240 0.08 -5.55 9.36
C LEU A 240 -0.81 -6.26 10.38
N ASN A 241 -1.42 -7.39 10.00
CA ASN A 241 -2.42 -8.10 10.82
C ASN A 241 -3.58 -7.19 11.26
N SER A 242 -3.88 -6.20 10.45
CA SER A 242 -5.00 -5.27 10.61
C SER A 242 -5.87 -5.28 9.37
N THR A 243 -7.13 -4.88 9.55
CA THR A 243 -8.09 -4.75 8.46
C THR A 243 -8.67 -3.34 8.42
N PHE A 244 -8.90 -2.85 7.23
CA PHE A 244 -9.62 -1.61 6.99
C PHE A 244 -10.77 -1.86 6.03
N ASN A 245 -12.01 -1.63 6.48
CA ASN A 245 -13.24 -1.92 5.71
C ASN A 245 -13.30 -3.37 5.17
N GLY A 246 -12.81 -4.36 5.96
CA GLY A 246 -12.80 -5.77 5.57
C GLY A 246 -11.66 -6.18 4.64
N LEU A 247 -10.74 -5.28 4.31
CA LEU A 247 -9.54 -5.56 3.53
C LEU A 247 -8.33 -5.70 4.45
N GLU A 248 -7.48 -6.68 4.21
CA GLU A 248 -6.20 -6.83 4.90
C GLU A 248 -5.21 -5.75 4.46
N GLU A 249 -4.45 -5.22 5.42
CA GLU A 249 -3.47 -4.18 5.20
C GLU A 249 -2.06 -4.75 5.15
N TYR A 250 -1.34 -4.36 4.11
CA TYR A 250 0.07 -4.69 3.91
C TYR A 250 0.88 -3.42 3.72
N LYS A 251 2.13 -3.49 4.18
CA LYS A 251 3.12 -2.42 4.09
C LYS A 251 4.28 -2.86 3.21
N VAL A 252 4.64 -2.02 2.25
CA VAL A 252 5.78 -2.25 1.36
C VAL A 252 6.72 -1.05 1.48
N TYR A 253 7.93 -1.26 2.00
CA TYR A 253 8.94 -0.22 2.06
C TYR A 253 9.60 -0.05 0.70
N VAL A 254 9.71 1.20 0.27
CA VAL A 254 10.34 1.59 -1.00
C VAL A 254 11.36 2.69 -0.73
N ASP A 255 12.52 2.57 -1.34
CA ASP A 255 13.64 3.51 -1.17
C ASP A 255 13.57 4.68 -2.16
N ASP A 256 12.37 5.10 -2.56
CA ASP A 256 12.19 6.24 -3.45
C ASP A 256 12.02 7.53 -2.65
N LYS A 257 12.92 8.50 -2.91
CA LYS A 257 12.96 9.80 -2.24
C LYS A 257 12.00 10.84 -2.83
N GLU A 258 11.43 10.56 -4.01
CA GLU A 258 10.50 11.48 -4.68
C GLU A 258 9.03 11.22 -4.36
N MET A 259 8.74 10.30 -3.43
CA MET A 259 7.38 9.99 -3.02
C MET A 259 6.75 11.11 -2.21
N THR A 260 5.45 11.29 -2.40
CA THR A 260 4.64 12.25 -1.63
C THR A 260 3.53 11.49 -0.90
N THR A 261 3.42 11.71 0.41
CA THR A 261 2.35 11.12 1.24
C THR A 261 0.97 11.46 0.69
N GLY A 262 0.11 10.45 0.57
CA GLY A 262 -1.24 10.57 0.03
C GLY A 262 -1.37 10.32 -1.47
N ASN A 263 -0.27 10.21 -2.20
CA ASN A 263 -0.29 9.80 -3.60
C ASN A 263 -0.72 8.34 -3.74
N ARG A 264 -1.32 8.02 -4.88
CA ARG A 264 -1.70 6.66 -5.26
C ARG A 264 -0.90 6.24 -6.47
N MET A 265 -0.43 5.00 -6.46
CA MET A 265 0.29 4.42 -7.58
C MET A 265 -0.21 3.01 -7.87
N ASN A 266 -0.14 2.62 -9.13
CA ASN A 266 -0.42 1.25 -9.55
C ASN A 266 0.78 0.36 -9.21
N VAL A 267 0.50 -0.80 -8.66
CA VAL A 267 1.47 -1.82 -8.33
C VAL A 267 0.93 -3.19 -8.70
N ASN A 268 1.79 -4.13 -9.05
CA ASN A 268 1.40 -5.51 -9.30
C ASN A 268 1.69 -6.35 -8.06
N VAL A 269 0.65 -6.79 -7.35
CA VAL A 269 0.80 -7.63 -6.17
C VAL A 269 1.12 -9.07 -6.58
N ILE A 270 2.10 -9.68 -5.97
CA ILE A 270 2.52 -11.05 -6.23
C ILE A 270 1.62 -11.98 -5.42
N ILE A 271 0.79 -12.74 -6.11
CA ILE A 271 -0.13 -13.72 -5.53
C ILE A 271 0.43 -15.13 -5.55
N ASN A 272 1.34 -15.42 -6.49
CA ASN A 272 2.12 -16.66 -6.52
C ASN A 272 3.56 -16.37 -6.92
N ASP A 273 4.50 -17.04 -6.27
CA ASP A 273 5.91 -17.07 -6.62
C ASP A 273 6.46 -18.46 -6.27
N SER A 274 6.14 -19.43 -7.12
CA SER A 274 6.49 -20.83 -6.89
C SER A 274 6.75 -21.59 -8.17
N LYS A 275 7.34 -22.79 -8.05
CA LYS A 275 7.42 -23.74 -9.16
C LYS A 275 6.03 -24.24 -9.48
N SER A 276 5.55 -23.91 -10.67
CA SER A 276 4.17 -24.17 -11.10
C SER A 276 4.09 -24.32 -12.61
N ILE A 277 2.96 -24.83 -13.10
CA ILE A 277 2.64 -24.90 -14.52
C ILE A 277 1.78 -23.68 -14.86
N LEU A 278 2.31 -22.77 -15.66
CA LEU A 278 1.60 -21.60 -16.14
C LEU A 278 1.10 -21.83 -17.57
N LEU A 279 -0.19 -21.62 -17.79
CA LEU A 279 -0.84 -21.71 -19.08
C LEU A 279 -1.44 -20.36 -19.49
N PRO A 280 -1.42 -20.02 -20.78
CA PRO A 280 -2.21 -18.90 -21.31
C PRO A 280 -3.71 -19.10 -21.04
N PHE A 281 -4.48 -18.03 -20.90
CA PHE A 281 -5.94 -18.09 -20.73
C PHE A 281 -6.65 -18.88 -21.84
N ASP A 282 -6.17 -18.75 -23.07
CA ASP A 282 -6.69 -19.42 -24.25
C ASP A 282 -6.34 -20.93 -24.33
N ALA A 283 -5.62 -21.48 -23.35
CA ALA A 283 -5.33 -22.90 -23.26
C ALA A 283 -6.36 -23.66 -22.41
N VAL A 284 -7.17 -22.97 -21.60
CA VAL A 284 -8.09 -23.58 -20.63
C VAL A 284 -9.53 -23.42 -21.09
N LEU A 285 -10.25 -24.55 -21.17
CA LEU A 285 -11.67 -24.62 -21.46
C LEU A 285 -12.46 -24.92 -20.19
N ASN A 286 -13.34 -24.01 -19.79
CA ASN A 286 -14.25 -24.23 -18.67
C ASN A 286 -15.58 -24.76 -19.15
N ARG A 287 -15.99 -25.94 -18.65
CA ARG A 287 -17.25 -26.58 -18.99
C ARG A 287 -17.84 -27.32 -17.79
N GLU A 288 -19.13 -27.11 -17.51
CA GLU A 288 -19.89 -27.82 -16.48
C GLU A 288 -19.23 -27.74 -15.07
N GLY A 289 -18.60 -26.57 -14.77
CA GLY A 289 -17.92 -26.36 -13.48
C GLY A 289 -16.53 -27.02 -13.37
N LYS A 290 -16.03 -27.61 -14.46
CA LYS A 290 -14.69 -28.20 -14.54
C LYS A 290 -13.83 -27.49 -15.58
N SER A 291 -12.51 -27.53 -15.37
CA SER A 291 -11.53 -26.95 -16.27
C SER A 291 -10.77 -28.04 -17.03
N PHE A 292 -10.63 -27.85 -18.33
CA PHE A 292 -9.97 -28.79 -19.22
C PHE A 292 -8.92 -28.09 -20.06
N VAL A 293 -7.86 -28.81 -20.38
CA VAL A 293 -6.91 -28.44 -21.44
C VAL A 293 -7.00 -29.51 -22.55
N LEU A 294 -6.74 -29.11 -23.77
CA LEU A 294 -6.76 -30.02 -24.92
C LEU A 294 -5.35 -30.48 -25.27
N VAL A 295 -4.99 -31.67 -24.95
CA VAL A 295 -3.69 -32.27 -25.28
C VAL A 295 -3.73 -32.80 -26.71
N VAL A 296 -2.74 -32.45 -27.52
CA VAL A 296 -2.58 -32.89 -28.92
C VAL A 296 -2.25 -34.36 -28.95
N ASN A 297 -2.99 -35.12 -29.76
CA ASN A 297 -2.76 -36.52 -30.00
C ASN A 297 -2.93 -36.85 -31.52
N GLY A 298 -1.82 -36.69 -32.26
CA GLY A 298 -1.81 -36.77 -33.72
C GLY A 298 -2.62 -35.64 -34.39
N ASP A 299 -3.67 -35.99 -35.12
CA ASP A 299 -4.58 -35.06 -35.80
C ASP A 299 -5.83 -34.69 -34.95
N LYS A 300 -5.88 -35.13 -33.71
CA LYS A 300 -6.97 -34.87 -32.76
C LYS A 300 -6.45 -34.28 -31.45
N SER A 301 -7.35 -33.83 -30.61
CA SER A 301 -7.08 -33.45 -29.24
C SER A 301 -7.89 -34.24 -28.25
N THR A 302 -7.30 -34.46 -27.07
CA THR A 302 -7.96 -35.16 -25.97
C THR A 302 -8.17 -34.18 -24.83
N PRO A 303 -9.40 -33.98 -24.33
CA PRO A 303 -9.65 -33.12 -23.17
C PRO A 303 -9.08 -33.83 -21.93
N THR A 304 -8.24 -33.11 -21.19
CA THR A 304 -7.62 -33.50 -19.93
C THR A 304 -8.07 -32.56 -18.84
N GLU A 305 -8.67 -33.07 -17.78
CA GLU A 305 -9.13 -32.27 -16.64
C GLU A 305 -7.91 -31.73 -15.89
N VAL A 306 -7.94 -30.44 -15.50
CA VAL A 306 -6.90 -29.76 -14.73
C VAL A 306 -7.56 -29.00 -13.59
N ASN A 307 -6.83 -28.84 -12.48
CA ASN A 307 -7.26 -28.04 -11.37
C ASN A 307 -6.64 -26.65 -11.48
N ILE A 308 -7.47 -25.59 -11.51
CA ILE A 308 -6.98 -24.21 -11.48
C ILE A 308 -6.64 -23.88 -10.03
N VAL A 309 -5.37 -23.52 -9.80
CA VAL A 309 -4.87 -23.08 -8.48
C VAL A 309 -5.06 -21.59 -8.32
N GLU A 310 -4.63 -20.81 -9.33
CA GLU A 310 -4.64 -19.35 -9.27
C GLU A 310 -4.68 -18.77 -10.69
N SER A 311 -5.18 -17.52 -10.81
CA SER A 311 -5.19 -16.75 -12.07
C SER A 311 -4.72 -15.34 -11.83
N GLY A 312 -3.82 -14.86 -12.67
CA GLY A 312 -3.26 -13.50 -12.62
C GLY A 312 -3.09 -12.89 -14.00
N GLU A 313 -2.35 -11.80 -14.12
CA GLU A 313 -2.15 -11.13 -15.43
C GLU A 313 -1.40 -12.00 -16.42
N GLU A 314 -0.46 -12.84 -15.97
CA GLU A 314 0.42 -13.64 -16.80
C GLU A 314 -0.26 -14.90 -17.35
N GLY A 315 -1.38 -15.32 -16.76
CA GLY A 315 -2.12 -16.51 -17.15
C GLY A 315 -2.79 -17.23 -15.99
N ILE A 316 -2.88 -18.56 -16.13
CA ILE A 316 -3.54 -19.47 -15.18
C ILE A 316 -2.53 -20.49 -14.70
N ILE A 317 -2.35 -20.62 -13.40
CA ILE A 317 -1.59 -21.70 -12.78
C ILE A 317 -2.51 -22.90 -12.62
N VAL A 318 -2.07 -24.05 -13.14
CA VAL A 318 -2.78 -25.30 -13.05
C VAL A 318 -1.95 -26.37 -12.34
N GLU A 319 -2.63 -27.26 -11.66
CA GLU A 319 -2.06 -28.45 -11.05
C GLU A 319 -2.49 -29.68 -11.87
N SER A 320 -1.54 -30.31 -12.56
CA SER A 320 -1.75 -31.55 -13.29
C SER A 320 -0.42 -32.13 -13.79
N ASP A 321 -0.03 -33.29 -13.29
CA ASP A 321 1.19 -33.96 -13.75
C ASP A 321 1.01 -34.58 -15.16
N SER A 322 -0.24 -34.76 -15.58
CA SER A 322 -0.57 -35.46 -16.82
C SER A 322 -0.29 -34.68 -18.11
N ILE A 323 -0.05 -33.37 -18.00
CA ILE A 323 0.15 -32.46 -19.15
C ILE A 323 1.61 -32.03 -19.36
N ILE A 324 2.49 -32.31 -18.41
CA ILE A 324 3.92 -31.92 -18.49
C ILE A 324 4.56 -32.63 -19.70
N GLY A 325 5.29 -31.86 -20.51
CA GLY A 325 5.98 -32.37 -21.72
C GLY A 325 5.04 -32.78 -22.87
N LYS A 326 3.75 -32.42 -22.79
CA LYS A 326 2.78 -32.65 -23.87
C LYS A 326 2.40 -31.34 -24.53
N GLN A 327 2.06 -31.38 -25.81
CA GLN A 327 1.55 -30.20 -26.51
C GLN A 327 0.11 -29.94 -26.12
N VAL A 328 -0.16 -28.77 -25.54
CA VAL A 328 -1.49 -28.29 -25.17
C VAL A 328 -1.92 -27.23 -26.18
N VAL A 329 -3.15 -27.35 -26.66
CA VAL A 329 -3.74 -26.41 -27.64
C VAL A 329 -4.01 -25.06 -26.99
N VAL A 330 -3.63 -24.01 -27.70
CA VAL A 330 -3.96 -22.60 -27.36
C VAL A 330 -4.82 -22.03 -28.46
N ALA A 331 -6.09 -21.80 -28.16
CA ALA A 331 -7.06 -21.29 -29.12
C ALA A 331 -8.26 -20.65 -28.41
N LYS A 332 -9.02 -19.81 -29.11
CA LYS A 332 -10.24 -19.22 -28.57
C LYS A 332 -11.24 -20.29 -28.15
N GLN A 333 -12.09 -19.99 -27.18
CA GLN A 333 -13.07 -20.91 -26.58
C GLN A 333 -13.96 -21.63 -27.58
N ASP A 334 -14.42 -20.94 -28.65
CA ASP A 334 -15.25 -21.54 -29.70
C ASP A 334 -14.50 -22.62 -30.50
N ILE A 335 -13.20 -22.41 -30.70
CA ILE A 335 -12.31 -23.37 -31.35
C ILE A 335 -12.08 -24.59 -30.43
N LEU A 336 -11.78 -24.35 -29.16
CA LEU A 336 -11.60 -25.43 -28.19
C LEU A 336 -12.85 -26.31 -28.09
N LEU A 337 -14.06 -25.74 -28.08
CA LEU A 337 -15.32 -26.45 -28.10
C LEU A 337 -15.50 -27.34 -29.36
N LYS A 338 -15.14 -26.82 -30.56
CA LYS A 338 -15.17 -27.60 -31.80
C LYS A 338 -14.20 -28.77 -31.75
N LEU A 339 -13.02 -28.57 -31.17
CA LEU A 339 -12.02 -29.63 -31.03
C LEU A 339 -12.49 -30.76 -30.07
N VAL A 340 -13.13 -30.41 -28.95
CA VAL A 340 -13.78 -31.38 -28.05
C VAL A 340 -14.86 -32.17 -28.77
N SER A 341 -15.55 -31.57 -29.75
CA SER A 341 -16.58 -32.23 -30.57
C SER A 341 -15.99 -33.12 -31.68
N GLY A 342 -14.67 -33.32 -31.75
CA GLY A 342 -13.99 -34.26 -32.63
C GLY A 342 -13.44 -33.65 -33.93
N ALA A 343 -13.38 -32.33 -34.07
CA ALA A 343 -12.72 -31.73 -35.21
C ALA A 343 -11.22 -32.04 -35.25
N THR A 344 -10.68 -32.23 -36.45
CA THR A 344 -9.25 -32.48 -36.69
C THR A 344 -8.45 -31.21 -36.54
N ILE A 345 -7.21 -31.34 -36.07
CA ILE A 345 -6.27 -30.22 -35.82
C ILE A 345 -5.09 -30.24 -36.80
N THR A 346 -4.56 -29.09 -37.11
CA THR A 346 -3.26 -28.89 -37.71
C THR A 346 -2.49 -27.89 -36.84
N VAL A 347 -1.38 -28.34 -36.26
CA VAL A 347 -0.57 -27.48 -35.41
C VAL A 347 0.22 -26.51 -36.32
N LYS A 348 0.14 -25.23 -36.00
CA LYS A 348 0.92 -24.19 -36.66
C LYS A 348 2.39 -24.38 -36.24
N LYS A 349 3.26 -24.62 -37.26
CA LYS A 349 4.70 -24.67 -37.06
C LYS A 349 5.28 -23.28 -36.79
#